data_49df4207fa8f905e05e4217a501abe22
#
_entry.id   49df4207fa8f905e05e4217a501abe22
#
_cell.length_a   1.000
_cell.length_b   1.000
_cell.length_c   1.000
_cell.angle_alpha   90.00
_cell.angle_beta   90.00
_cell.angle_gamma   90.00
#
_symmetry.space_group_name_H-M   'P 1'
#
loop_
_entity.id
_entity.type
_entity.pdbx_description
1 polymer ?
#
loop_
_entity_poly.entity_id
_entity_poly.type
_entity_poly.pdbx_seq_one_letter_code
_entity_poly.pdbx_strand_id
1 'polypeptide(L)'
;MSTAVDEFATPRPIAGWRIVLTAFCMAVFAWGLGFYALSVYAQYLAQAGHFSPALLSAATTWFFLVGAGALYAVDAAVARIGRRAAVFAGVLLLAGGAAALPQLRSPVALFAIYGLMAFGWAATAGTAITQIVGAWFVARRGLALNLALTGASFAGFVVVPSMVAAIARFGLGTGIAMVAALLAAGLGALLALNLREPQAMVAAGEAGAAPAAPAGPLRTDARLVAMAALFGIGWLAQVAFLAQQLPLLVPKVGAAAATAAVAATTAASLLGRLVLASIVDRLDHRRVTAASFALQAVGMGLMLAGDGPLPVIVGSALFGASVGNLITLPALFAQREFAPQHYAAVITRVWSVGQVLYAFGPLAAGLLLTASGSATLPLLVCLACQLLAAALALWRPGGKAL
;
A
#
# COMPACT_ATOMS: atom_id res chain seq x y z
N MET A 1 20.39 21.01 -42.11
CA MET A 1 19.09 20.36 -41.84
C MET A 1 19.28 19.53 -40.59
N SER A 2 19.25 20.15 -39.46
CA SER A 2 19.32 19.49 -38.14
C SER A 2 18.75 20.49 -37.14
N THR A 3 17.46 20.42 -36.79
CA THR A 3 16.86 21.14 -35.64
C THR A 3 15.35 20.85 -35.58
N ALA A 4 14.93 19.59 -35.51
CA ALA A 4 13.50 19.27 -35.33
C ALA A 4 13.24 18.03 -34.48
N VAL A 5 14.12 17.70 -33.50
CA VAL A 5 13.92 16.51 -32.65
C VAL A 5 13.85 16.84 -31.16
N ASP A 6 13.95 18.16 -30.80
CA ASP A 6 14.08 18.54 -29.37
C ASP A 6 12.84 19.22 -28.75
N GLU A 7 11.65 19.00 -29.32
CA GLU A 7 10.41 19.62 -28.81
C GLU A 7 9.33 18.62 -28.37
N PHE A 8 9.72 17.47 -27.80
CA PHE A 8 8.81 16.76 -26.93
C PHE A 8 8.80 17.48 -25.59
N ALA A 9 7.82 18.36 -25.42
CA ALA A 9 7.63 19.21 -24.25
C ALA A 9 7.73 18.37 -22.98
N THR A 10 8.88 18.46 -22.30
CA THR A 10 9.02 17.99 -20.92
C THR A 10 7.93 18.70 -20.10
N PRO A 11 7.04 17.97 -19.39
CA PRO A 11 6.03 18.59 -18.54
C PRO A 11 6.73 19.62 -17.66
N ARG A 12 6.18 20.83 -17.59
CA ARG A 12 6.75 21.90 -16.76
C ARG A 12 7.07 21.32 -15.40
N PRO A 13 8.31 21.39 -14.89
CA PRO A 13 8.76 20.68 -13.68
C PRO A 13 7.82 20.91 -12.48
N ILE A 14 7.25 22.11 -12.34
CA ILE A 14 6.31 22.47 -11.27
C ILE A 14 5.01 21.68 -11.35
N ALA A 15 4.48 21.39 -12.54
CA ALA A 15 3.22 20.64 -12.70
C ALA A 15 3.36 19.17 -12.23
N GLY A 16 4.48 18.53 -12.55
CA GLY A 16 4.77 17.17 -12.09
C GLY A 16 4.83 17.05 -10.56
N TRP A 17 5.48 18.01 -9.89
CA TRP A 17 5.59 17.99 -8.42
C TRP A 17 4.27 18.27 -7.71
N ARG A 18 3.34 19.04 -8.33
CA ARG A 18 1.96 19.16 -7.83
C ARG A 18 1.22 17.84 -7.86
N ILE A 19 1.46 17.01 -8.88
CA ILE A 19 0.90 15.65 -8.94
C ILE A 19 1.48 14.76 -7.83
N VAL A 20 2.79 14.86 -7.55
CA VAL A 20 3.42 14.13 -6.43
C VAL A 20 2.79 14.53 -5.10
N LEU A 21 2.55 15.82 -4.86
CA LEU A 21 1.87 16.30 -3.65
C LEU A 21 0.42 15.76 -3.57
N THR A 22 -0.31 15.81 -4.68
CA THR A 22 -1.67 15.26 -4.74
C THR A 22 -1.68 13.76 -4.46
N ALA A 23 -0.74 13.02 -5.05
CA ALA A 23 -0.57 11.59 -4.82
C ALA A 23 -0.12 11.27 -3.38
N PHE A 24 0.69 12.13 -2.74
CA PHE A 24 1.00 12.05 -1.32
C PHE A 24 -0.27 12.18 -0.47
N CYS A 25 -1.12 13.19 -0.74
CA CYS A 25 -2.39 13.35 -0.04
C CYS A 25 -3.36 12.20 -0.31
N MET A 26 -3.36 11.63 -1.53
CA MET A 26 -4.09 10.38 -1.83
C MET A 26 -3.60 9.23 -0.95
N ALA A 27 -2.28 9.10 -0.77
CA ALA A 27 -1.72 8.07 0.11
C ALA A 27 -2.11 8.31 1.57
N VAL A 28 -2.04 9.56 2.07
CA VAL A 28 -2.52 9.90 3.43
C VAL A 28 -3.99 9.51 3.61
N PHE A 29 -4.84 9.89 2.68
CA PHE A 29 -6.26 9.59 2.68
C PHE A 29 -6.53 8.09 2.66
N ALA A 30 -5.98 7.38 1.68
CA ALA A 30 -6.24 5.97 1.47
C ALA A 30 -5.73 5.13 2.64
N TRP A 31 -4.45 5.23 3.00
CA TRP A 31 -3.89 4.47 4.13
C TRP A 31 -4.47 4.91 5.46
N GLY A 32 -4.78 6.20 5.61
CA GLY A 32 -5.44 6.72 6.80
C GLY A 32 -6.78 6.06 7.06
N LEU A 33 -7.71 6.14 6.10
CA LEU A 33 -9.06 5.63 6.27
C LEU A 33 -9.23 4.14 5.94
N GLY A 34 -8.44 3.60 5.00
CA GLY A 34 -8.63 2.25 4.47
C GLY A 34 -7.60 1.23 4.98
N PHE A 35 -6.62 1.62 5.79
CA PHE A 35 -5.66 0.70 6.37
C PHE A 35 -5.51 0.90 7.88
N TYR A 36 -4.99 2.04 8.32
CA TYR A 36 -4.74 2.28 9.74
C TYR A 36 -6.02 2.46 10.55
N ALA A 37 -7.02 3.15 10.03
CA ALA A 37 -8.28 3.35 10.74
C ALA A 37 -9.14 2.08 10.84
N LEU A 38 -8.87 1.01 10.09
CA LEU A 38 -9.60 -0.25 10.24
C LEU A 38 -9.51 -0.80 11.66
N SER A 39 -8.33 -0.69 12.30
CA SER A 39 -8.15 -1.08 13.71
C SER A 39 -8.92 -0.16 14.66
N VAL A 40 -8.98 1.13 14.38
CA VAL A 40 -9.75 2.11 15.16
C VAL A 40 -11.25 1.81 15.05
N TYR A 41 -11.76 1.59 13.83
CA TYR A 41 -13.16 1.20 13.63
C TYR A 41 -13.49 -0.09 14.39
N ALA A 42 -12.65 -1.12 14.27
CA ALA A 42 -12.86 -2.39 14.96
C ALA A 42 -12.92 -2.20 16.48
N GLN A 43 -11.97 -1.45 17.07
CA GLN A 43 -11.92 -1.20 18.49
C GLN A 43 -13.18 -0.47 18.99
N TYR A 44 -13.53 0.67 18.39
CA TYR A 44 -14.62 1.50 18.88
C TYR A 44 -16.00 0.91 18.59
N LEU A 45 -16.21 0.23 17.46
CA LEU A 45 -17.45 -0.47 17.17
C LEU A 45 -17.69 -1.67 18.10
N ALA A 46 -16.61 -2.38 18.48
CA ALA A 46 -16.69 -3.44 19.48
C ALA A 46 -17.00 -2.89 20.87
N GLN A 47 -16.34 -1.79 21.30
CA GLN A 47 -16.61 -1.13 22.58
C GLN A 47 -18.05 -0.57 22.65
N ALA A 48 -18.57 -0.08 21.56
CA ALA A 48 -19.97 0.37 21.46
C ALA A 48 -20.99 -0.79 21.44
N GLY A 49 -20.54 -2.04 21.47
CA GLY A 49 -21.43 -3.22 21.46
C GLY A 49 -22.16 -3.47 20.15
N HIS A 50 -21.74 -2.80 19.05
CA HIS A 50 -22.40 -2.93 17.76
C HIS A 50 -22.13 -4.28 17.10
N PHE A 51 -20.90 -4.78 17.20
CA PHE A 51 -20.45 -6.00 16.56
C PHE A 51 -19.40 -6.71 17.42
N SER A 52 -19.33 -8.04 17.32
CA SER A 52 -18.27 -8.80 17.97
C SER A 52 -16.90 -8.54 17.32
N PRO A 53 -15.79 -8.63 18.06
CA PRO A 53 -14.44 -8.50 17.51
C PRO A 53 -14.16 -9.48 16.36
N ALA A 54 -14.69 -10.70 16.43
CA ALA A 54 -14.55 -11.72 15.39
C ALA A 54 -15.22 -11.28 14.08
N LEU A 55 -16.43 -10.70 14.16
CA LEU A 55 -17.14 -10.19 12.99
C LEU A 55 -16.43 -9.02 12.34
N LEU A 56 -15.86 -8.09 13.13
CA LEU A 56 -15.08 -6.96 12.65
C LEU A 56 -13.79 -7.40 11.98
N SER A 57 -13.12 -8.42 12.52
CA SER A 57 -11.94 -9.03 11.90
C SER A 57 -12.30 -9.69 10.56
N ALA A 58 -13.42 -10.43 10.49
CA ALA A 58 -13.91 -11.00 9.25
C ALA A 58 -14.26 -9.93 8.20
N ALA A 59 -14.89 -8.82 8.62
CA ALA A 59 -15.19 -7.69 7.73
C ALA A 59 -13.91 -7.03 7.20
N THR A 60 -12.85 -6.94 8.01
CA THR A 60 -11.54 -6.44 7.58
C THR A 60 -10.90 -7.36 6.54
N THR A 61 -10.95 -8.68 6.74
CA THR A 61 -10.50 -9.65 5.74
C THR A 61 -11.31 -9.53 4.44
N TRP A 62 -12.64 -9.42 4.56
CA TRP A 62 -13.53 -9.18 3.42
C TRP A 62 -13.19 -7.91 2.64
N PHE A 63 -12.89 -6.80 3.34
CA PHE A 63 -12.42 -5.56 2.71
C PHE A 63 -11.21 -5.79 1.82
N PHE A 64 -10.20 -6.51 2.29
CA PHE A 64 -9.01 -6.78 1.48
C PHE A 64 -9.29 -7.75 0.33
N LEU A 65 -10.11 -8.79 0.53
CA LEU A 65 -10.47 -9.74 -0.52
C LEU A 65 -11.30 -9.07 -1.64
N VAL A 66 -12.31 -8.29 -1.27
CA VAL A 66 -13.09 -7.50 -2.25
C VAL A 66 -12.18 -6.49 -2.94
N GLY A 67 -11.30 -5.83 -2.19
CA GLY A 67 -10.34 -4.88 -2.73
C GLY A 67 -9.43 -5.46 -3.81
N ALA A 68 -9.01 -6.71 -3.65
CA ALA A 68 -8.21 -7.41 -4.66
C ALA A 68 -8.95 -7.54 -6.01
N GLY A 69 -10.24 -7.86 -5.98
CA GLY A 69 -11.09 -7.88 -7.18
C GLY A 69 -11.44 -6.47 -7.68
N ALA A 70 -11.66 -5.52 -6.75
CA ALA A 70 -12.01 -4.15 -7.07
C ALA A 70 -10.92 -3.43 -7.89
N LEU A 71 -9.65 -3.82 -7.79
CA LEU A 71 -8.57 -3.28 -8.62
C LEU A 71 -8.89 -3.41 -10.12
N TYR A 72 -9.38 -4.57 -10.55
CA TYR A 72 -9.76 -4.80 -11.95
C TYR A 72 -11.00 -4.00 -12.35
N ALA A 73 -11.98 -3.91 -11.45
CA ALA A 73 -13.19 -3.14 -11.70
C ALA A 73 -12.88 -1.63 -11.79
N VAL A 74 -11.95 -1.12 -10.99
CA VAL A 74 -11.48 0.27 -11.04
C VAL A 74 -10.73 0.53 -12.35
N ASP A 75 -9.85 -0.36 -12.81
CA ASP A 75 -9.19 -0.22 -14.10
C ASP A 75 -10.23 -0.13 -15.25
N ALA A 76 -11.27 -0.98 -15.23
CA ALA A 76 -12.37 -0.92 -16.18
C ALA A 76 -13.21 0.38 -16.07
N ALA A 77 -13.41 0.88 -14.83
CA ALA A 77 -14.10 2.15 -14.61
C ALA A 77 -13.27 3.33 -15.14
N VAL A 78 -11.96 3.36 -14.89
CA VAL A 78 -11.05 4.37 -15.42
C VAL A 78 -11.10 4.43 -16.96
N ALA A 79 -11.19 3.26 -17.63
CA ALA A 79 -11.32 3.20 -19.09
C ALA A 79 -12.64 3.79 -19.60
N ARG A 80 -13.72 3.76 -18.81
CA ARG A 80 -15.07 4.22 -19.20
C ARG A 80 -15.36 5.67 -18.83
N ILE A 81 -15.04 6.07 -17.61
CA ILE A 81 -15.42 7.37 -17.02
C ILE A 81 -14.21 8.30 -16.78
N GLY A 82 -13.01 7.84 -17.14
CA GLY A 82 -11.77 8.57 -16.92
C GLY A 82 -11.24 8.46 -15.50
N ARG A 83 -9.95 8.67 -15.36
CA ARG A 83 -9.19 8.53 -14.11
C ARG A 83 -9.69 9.49 -13.02
N ARG A 84 -9.93 10.74 -13.39
CA ARG A 84 -10.38 11.77 -12.44
C ARG A 84 -11.69 11.39 -11.77
N ALA A 85 -12.70 11.00 -12.56
CA ALA A 85 -14.02 10.60 -12.04
C ALA A 85 -13.93 9.33 -11.18
N ALA A 86 -13.14 8.34 -11.60
CA ALA A 86 -12.92 7.10 -10.83
C ALA A 86 -12.29 7.37 -9.46
N VAL A 87 -11.27 8.25 -9.38
CA VAL A 87 -10.63 8.61 -8.11
C VAL A 87 -11.59 9.40 -7.22
N PHE A 88 -12.36 10.36 -7.76
CA PHE A 88 -13.38 11.08 -7.00
C PHE A 88 -14.46 10.14 -6.43
N ALA A 89 -14.95 9.21 -7.23
CA ALA A 89 -15.86 8.17 -6.76
C ALA A 89 -15.23 7.34 -5.64
N GLY A 90 -13.94 6.98 -5.77
CA GLY A 90 -13.19 6.29 -4.74
C GLY A 90 -13.09 7.07 -3.43
N VAL A 91 -12.85 8.39 -3.50
CA VAL A 91 -12.84 9.27 -2.31
C VAL A 91 -14.19 9.24 -1.60
N LEU A 92 -15.29 9.36 -2.35
CA LEU A 92 -16.65 9.35 -1.79
C LEU A 92 -17.00 7.99 -1.17
N LEU A 93 -16.65 6.88 -1.84
CA LEU A 93 -16.92 5.54 -1.34
C LEU A 93 -16.15 5.23 -0.05
N LEU A 94 -14.87 5.59 0.03
CA LEU A 94 -14.05 5.32 1.21
C LEU A 94 -14.43 6.23 2.38
N ALA A 95 -14.58 7.53 2.17
CA ALA A 95 -14.92 8.47 3.22
C ALA A 95 -16.39 8.33 3.67
N GLY A 96 -17.32 8.17 2.73
CA GLY A 96 -18.74 7.95 3.02
C GLY A 96 -18.98 6.64 3.74
N GLY A 97 -18.28 5.56 3.33
CA GLY A 97 -18.31 4.28 4.02
C GLY A 97 -17.80 4.40 5.45
N ALA A 98 -16.64 5.03 5.66
CA ALA A 98 -16.09 5.27 7.00
C ALA A 98 -17.09 6.05 7.90
N ALA A 99 -17.70 7.12 7.38
CA ALA A 99 -18.68 7.91 8.10
C ALA A 99 -19.97 7.14 8.40
N ALA A 100 -20.34 6.14 7.60
CA ALA A 100 -21.53 5.32 7.80
C ALA A 100 -21.34 4.21 8.84
N LEU A 101 -20.11 3.73 9.09
CA LEU A 101 -19.83 2.60 10.00
C LEU A 101 -20.47 2.71 11.39
N PRO A 102 -20.45 3.87 12.08
CA PRO A 102 -21.03 4.00 13.42
C PRO A 102 -22.55 3.85 13.50
N GLN A 103 -23.26 4.05 12.39
CA GLN A 103 -24.72 3.91 12.31
C GLN A 103 -25.18 2.47 12.08
N LEU A 104 -24.26 1.58 11.70
CA LEU A 104 -24.62 0.21 11.33
C LEU A 104 -24.96 -0.64 12.54
N ARG A 105 -25.97 -1.52 12.37
CA ARG A 105 -26.41 -2.50 13.36
C ARG A 105 -26.56 -3.91 12.76
N SER A 106 -26.51 -4.03 11.43
CA SER A 106 -26.68 -5.28 10.72
C SER A 106 -25.32 -5.80 10.23
N PRO A 107 -24.99 -7.07 10.44
CA PRO A 107 -23.81 -7.70 9.86
C PRO A 107 -23.75 -7.58 8.32
N VAL A 108 -24.89 -7.75 7.65
CA VAL A 108 -24.97 -7.63 6.19
C VAL A 108 -24.58 -6.22 5.73
N ALA A 109 -25.11 -5.18 6.42
CA ALA A 109 -24.74 -3.80 6.13
C ALA A 109 -23.26 -3.51 6.40
N LEU A 110 -22.68 -4.11 7.45
CA LEU A 110 -21.25 -4.02 7.75
C LEU A 110 -20.42 -4.54 6.57
N PHE A 111 -20.67 -5.76 6.11
CA PHE A 111 -19.94 -6.34 4.98
C PHE A 111 -20.16 -5.56 3.68
N ALA A 112 -21.37 -5.07 3.44
CA ALA A 112 -21.67 -4.24 2.26
C ALA A 112 -20.87 -2.93 2.27
N ILE A 113 -20.82 -2.22 3.41
CA ILE A 113 -20.06 -0.96 3.54
C ILE A 113 -18.57 -1.22 3.45
N TYR A 114 -18.03 -2.27 4.09
CA TYR A 114 -16.62 -2.64 3.93
C TYR A 114 -16.29 -3.00 2.48
N GLY A 115 -17.21 -3.66 1.76
CA GLY A 115 -17.09 -3.91 0.33
C GLY A 115 -17.03 -2.62 -0.49
N LEU A 116 -17.93 -1.66 -0.25
CA LEU A 116 -17.90 -0.35 -0.92
C LEU A 116 -16.62 0.44 -0.61
N MET A 117 -16.18 0.43 0.64
CA MET A 117 -14.91 1.04 1.05
C MET A 117 -13.72 0.40 0.32
N ALA A 118 -13.76 -0.91 0.05
CA ALA A 118 -12.72 -1.61 -0.69
C ALA A 118 -12.58 -1.12 -2.14
N PHE A 119 -13.68 -0.79 -2.83
CA PHE A 119 -13.63 -0.11 -4.12
C PHE A 119 -13.02 1.30 -4.00
N GLY A 120 -13.39 2.03 -2.95
CA GLY A 120 -12.79 3.34 -2.63
C GLY A 120 -11.28 3.24 -2.42
N TRP A 121 -10.83 2.25 -1.66
CA TRP A 121 -9.42 1.92 -1.46
C TRP A 121 -8.72 1.61 -2.79
N ALA A 122 -9.26 0.71 -3.61
CA ALA A 122 -8.69 0.32 -4.89
C ALA A 122 -8.50 1.53 -5.83
N ALA A 123 -9.45 2.47 -5.81
CA ALA A 123 -9.42 3.66 -6.67
C ALA A 123 -8.46 4.76 -6.18
N THR A 124 -8.04 4.74 -4.90
CA THR A 124 -7.26 5.84 -4.29
C THR A 124 -5.90 5.41 -3.75
N ALA A 125 -5.65 4.10 -3.59
CA ALA A 125 -4.43 3.59 -2.97
C ALA A 125 -3.29 3.30 -3.99
N GLY A 126 -2.39 2.39 -3.64
CA GLY A 126 -1.11 2.15 -4.29
C GLY A 126 -1.15 2.03 -5.81
N THR A 127 -2.08 1.24 -6.36
CA THR A 127 -2.21 1.04 -7.81
C THR A 127 -2.56 2.35 -8.53
N ALA A 128 -3.57 3.08 -8.04
CA ALA A 128 -3.98 4.36 -8.61
C ALA A 128 -2.84 5.40 -8.53
N ILE A 129 -2.17 5.50 -7.38
CA ILE A 129 -1.03 6.41 -7.18
C ILE A 129 0.12 6.08 -8.13
N THR A 130 0.49 4.79 -8.25
CA THR A 130 1.58 4.37 -9.14
C THR A 130 1.27 4.63 -10.61
N GLN A 131 0.04 4.44 -11.03
CA GLN A 131 -0.39 4.75 -12.39
C GLN A 131 -0.42 6.25 -12.67
N ILE A 132 -0.92 7.07 -11.71
CA ILE A 132 -0.96 8.53 -11.84
C ILE A 132 0.46 9.10 -11.92
N VAL A 133 1.31 8.80 -10.95
CA VAL A 133 2.69 9.31 -10.93
C VAL A 133 3.49 8.75 -12.11
N GLY A 134 3.28 7.47 -12.44
CA GLY A 134 3.93 6.82 -13.57
C GLY A 134 3.64 7.43 -14.93
N ALA A 135 2.48 8.06 -15.12
CA ALA A 135 2.13 8.78 -16.35
C ALA A 135 2.86 10.13 -16.50
N TRP A 136 3.30 10.75 -15.37
CA TRP A 136 3.97 12.05 -15.37
C TRP A 136 5.50 11.96 -15.30
N PHE A 137 6.04 10.87 -14.78
CA PHE A 137 7.46 10.70 -14.55
C PHE A 137 8.00 9.45 -15.24
N VAL A 138 8.90 9.65 -16.20
CA VAL A 138 9.72 8.58 -16.80
C VAL A 138 11.10 8.59 -16.12
N ALA A 139 11.80 9.72 -16.21
CA ALA A 139 13.00 9.97 -15.42
C ALA A 139 12.63 10.27 -13.95
N ARG A 140 13.44 9.82 -12.99
CA ARG A 140 13.22 9.99 -11.55
C ARG A 140 11.87 9.46 -11.03
N ARG A 141 11.30 8.46 -11.71
CA ARG A 141 10.02 7.84 -11.31
C ARG A 141 10.10 7.26 -9.91
N GLY A 142 11.22 6.62 -9.55
CA GLY A 142 11.44 6.05 -8.23
C GLY A 142 11.36 7.10 -7.13
N LEU A 143 12.03 8.24 -7.30
CA LEU A 143 11.96 9.37 -6.38
C LEU A 143 10.52 9.88 -6.23
N ALA A 144 9.84 10.15 -7.35
CA ALA A 144 8.49 10.69 -7.36
C ALA A 144 7.49 9.74 -6.66
N LEU A 145 7.57 8.42 -6.95
CA LEU A 145 6.74 7.40 -6.31
C LEU A 145 7.02 7.25 -4.82
N ASN A 146 8.29 7.23 -4.41
CA ASN A 146 8.64 7.13 -3.00
C ASN A 146 8.14 8.35 -2.21
N LEU A 147 8.31 9.56 -2.74
CA LEU A 147 7.79 10.78 -2.11
C LEU A 147 6.25 10.76 -2.03
N ALA A 148 5.56 10.40 -3.10
CA ALA A 148 4.11 10.27 -3.10
C ALA A 148 3.63 9.24 -2.06
N LEU A 149 4.21 8.04 -2.07
CA LEU A 149 3.81 6.96 -1.17
C LEU A 149 4.32 7.15 0.28
N THR A 150 5.20 8.13 0.56
CA THR A 150 5.54 8.51 1.94
C THR A 150 4.30 8.96 2.72
N GLY A 151 3.29 9.48 2.03
CA GLY A 151 1.97 9.76 2.61
C GLY A 151 1.32 8.57 3.30
N ALA A 152 1.57 7.34 2.83
CA ALA A 152 1.08 6.13 3.48
C ALA A 152 1.65 5.95 4.90
N SER A 153 2.96 6.17 5.09
CA SER A 153 3.57 6.14 6.42
C SER A 153 3.12 7.32 7.28
N PHE A 154 3.00 8.51 6.68
CA PHE A 154 2.55 9.73 7.36
C PHE A 154 1.11 9.60 7.88
N ALA A 155 0.25 8.85 7.19
CA ALA A 155 -1.14 8.61 7.59
C ALA A 155 -1.26 7.99 8.99
N GLY A 156 -0.41 7.05 9.34
CA GLY A 156 -0.41 6.41 10.66
C GLY A 156 -0.14 7.40 11.80
N PHE A 157 0.72 8.39 11.56
CA PHE A 157 1.07 9.42 12.56
C PHE A 157 0.03 10.51 12.69
N VAL A 158 -0.70 10.84 11.63
CA VAL A 158 -1.62 11.98 11.63
C VAL A 158 -3.07 11.52 11.72
N VAL A 159 -3.49 10.58 10.88
CA VAL A 159 -4.92 10.25 10.79
C VAL A 159 -5.41 9.48 12.00
N VAL A 160 -4.65 8.49 12.50
CA VAL A 160 -5.07 7.68 13.65
C VAL A 160 -5.20 8.53 14.92
N PRO A 161 -4.19 9.31 15.36
CA PRO A 161 -4.33 10.16 16.53
C PRO A 161 -5.43 11.20 16.38
N SER A 162 -5.57 11.81 15.18
CA SER A 162 -6.63 12.79 14.91
C SER A 162 -8.01 12.15 15.01
N MET A 163 -8.19 10.91 14.52
CA MET A 163 -9.45 10.19 14.61
C MET A 163 -9.80 9.83 16.06
N VAL A 164 -8.83 9.32 16.83
CA VAL A 164 -9.01 8.99 18.25
C VAL A 164 -9.38 10.26 19.04
N ALA A 165 -8.66 11.37 18.83
CA ALA A 165 -8.96 12.65 19.47
C ALA A 165 -10.36 13.19 19.08
N ALA A 166 -10.73 13.09 17.81
CA ALA A 166 -12.04 13.51 17.34
C ALA A 166 -13.17 12.65 17.95
N ILE A 167 -12.97 11.32 18.03
CA ILE A 167 -13.93 10.41 18.67
C ILE A 167 -14.08 10.76 20.16
N ALA A 168 -12.99 11.00 20.86
CA ALA A 168 -13.01 11.36 22.28
C ALA A 168 -13.74 12.67 22.55
N ARG A 169 -13.63 13.65 21.63
CA ARG A 169 -14.23 14.97 21.81
C ARG A 169 -15.67 15.10 21.30
N PHE A 170 -16.00 14.44 20.20
CA PHE A 170 -17.26 14.63 19.47
C PHE A 170 -18.15 13.37 19.42
N GLY A 171 -17.67 12.27 20.00
CA GLY A 171 -18.32 10.97 19.93
C GLY A 171 -17.99 10.19 18.66
N LEU A 172 -18.31 8.89 18.67
CA LEU A 172 -17.89 7.91 17.64
C LEU A 172 -18.33 8.33 16.23
N GLY A 173 -19.63 8.62 16.04
CA GLY A 173 -20.17 8.94 14.72
C GLY A 173 -19.64 10.25 14.16
N THR A 174 -19.75 11.33 14.94
CA THR A 174 -19.31 12.66 14.53
C THR A 174 -17.80 12.73 14.33
N GLY A 175 -17.02 12.10 15.23
CA GLY A 175 -15.56 12.10 15.16
C GLY A 175 -15.04 11.46 13.89
N ILE A 176 -15.55 10.26 13.54
CA ILE A 176 -15.16 9.56 12.29
C ILE A 176 -15.60 10.36 11.06
N ALA A 177 -16.87 10.82 11.04
CA ALA A 177 -17.41 11.58 9.91
C ALA A 177 -16.63 12.88 9.66
N MET A 178 -16.25 13.60 10.71
CA MET A 178 -15.49 14.84 10.60
C MET A 178 -14.11 14.62 10.01
N VAL A 179 -13.34 13.64 10.50
CA VAL A 179 -12.02 13.34 9.98
C VAL A 179 -12.10 12.84 8.52
N ALA A 180 -13.07 11.97 8.22
CA ALA A 180 -13.29 11.48 6.86
C ALA A 180 -13.66 12.63 5.89
N ALA A 181 -14.56 13.53 6.32
CA ALA A 181 -14.96 14.68 5.52
C ALA A 181 -13.82 15.67 5.28
N LEU A 182 -13.02 15.99 6.30
CA LEU A 182 -11.86 16.89 6.16
C LEU A 182 -10.82 16.32 5.18
N LEU A 183 -10.49 15.04 5.31
CA LEU A 183 -9.58 14.37 4.40
C LEU A 183 -10.13 14.30 2.97
N ALA A 184 -11.44 14.00 2.82
CA ALA A 184 -12.08 13.93 1.52
C ALA A 184 -12.18 15.30 0.85
N ALA A 185 -12.53 16.35 1.60
CA ALA A 185 -12.62 17.72 1.09
C ALA A 185 -11.22 18.25 0.66
N GLY A 186 -10.22 18.06 1.51
CA GLY A 186 -8.85 18.48 1.19
C GLY A 186 -8.29 17.74 -0.04
N LEU A 187 -8.46 16.43 -0.10
CA LEU A 187 -8.04 15.65 -1.26
C LEU A 187 -8.87 16.00 -2.50
N GLY A 188 -10.20 16.15 -2.35
CA GLY A 188 -11.09 16.53 -3.44
C GLY A 188 -10.69 17.85 -4.10
N ALA A 189 -10.33 18.86 -3.29
CA ALA A 189 -9.82 20.14 -3.79
C ALA A 189 -8.52 19.97 -4.58
N LEU A 190 -7.56 19.20 -4.06
CA LEU A 190 -6.29 18.92 -4.76
C LEU A 190 -6.50 18.16 -6.07
N LEU A 191 -7.40 17.16 -6.09
CA LEU A 191 -7.75 16.42 -7.30
C LEU A 191 -8.40 17.34 -8.34
N ALA A 192 -9.30 18.22 -7.90
CA ALA A 192 -9.97 19.19 -8.78
C ALA A 192 -8.97 20.14 -9.46
N LEU A 193 -7.95 20.57 -8.73
CA LEU A 193 -6.96 21.53 -9.21
C LEU A 193 -5.84 20.88 -10.03
N ASN A 194 -5.38 19.69 -9.65
CA ASN A 194 -4.14 19.12 -10.15
C ASN A 194 -4.31 17.88 -11.01
N LEU A 195 -5.37 17.06 -10.81
CA LEU A 195 -5.53 15.82 -11.56
C LEU A 195 -6.11 16.11 -12.95
N ARG A 196 -5.19 16.40 -13.88
CA ARG A 196 -5.46 16.54 -15.30
C ARG A 196 -4.69 15.47 -16.05
N GLU A 197 -5.18 15.08 -17.21
CA GLU A 197 -4.43 14.18 -18.08
C GLU A 197 -3.18 14.91 -18.62
N PRO A 198 -2.02 14.22 -18.72
CA PRO A 198 -0.82 14.81 -19.32
C PRO A 198 -1.11 15.29 -20.73
N GLN A 199 -0.67 16.50 -21.08
CA GLN A 199 -0.89 17.10 -22.40
C GLN A 199 -0.39 16.21 -23.56
N ALA A 200 0.68 15.44 -23.31
CA ALA A 200 1.19 14.46 -24.29
C ALA A 200 0.19 13.36 -24.63
N MET A 201 -0.69 12.96 -23.70
CA MET A 201 -1.75 11.97 -23.98
C MET A 201 -2.92 12.60 -24.73
N VAL A 202 -3.24 13.86 -24.46
CA VAL A 202 -4.28 14.62 -25.15
C VAL A 202 -3.82 14.90 -26.60
N ALA A 203 -2.60 15.38 -26.77
CA ALA A 203 -2.03 15.66 -28.10
C ALA A 203 -1.88 14.39 -28.96
N ALA A 204 -1.57 13.24 -28.38
CA ALA A 204 -1.53 11.97 -29.09
C ALA A 204 -2.94 11.51 -29.53
N GLY A 205 -3.98 11.82 -28.76
CA GLY A 205 -5.38 11.59 -29.15
C GLY A 205 -5.86 12.53 -30.23
N GLU A 206 -5.49 13.81 -30.18
CA GLU A 206 -5.86 14.83 -31.18
C GLU A 206 -5.06 14.72 -32.50
N ALA A 207 -3.80 14.28 -32.42
CA ALA A 207 -2.95 14.10 -33.62
C ALA A 207 -3.29 12.87 -34.45
N GLY A 208 -4.36 12.15 -34.14
CA GLY A 208 -4.71 10.92 -34.86
C GLY A 208 -3.57 9.88 -34.79
N ALA A 209 -2.68 9.98 -33.80
CA ALA A 209 -1.73 8.92 -33.57
C ALA A 209 -2.55 7.65 -33.41
N ALA A 210 -2.34 6.72 -34.35
CA ALA A 210 -3.01 5.43 -34.32
C ALA A 210 -2.95 4.91 -32.86
N PRO A 211 -4.10 4.51 -32.28
CA PRO A 211 -4.10 3.98 -30.91
C PRO A 211 -2.97 2.96 -30.88
N ALA A 212 -2.03 3.14 -29.97
CA ALA A 212 -0.94 2.18 -29.82
C ALA A 212 -1.58 0.82 -29.90
N ALA A 213 -1.14 -0.01 -30.87
CA ALA A 213 -1.82 -1.26 -31.23
C ALA A 213 -2.31 -1.94 -29.96
N PRO A 214 -3.57 -2.34 -29.88
CA PRO A 214 -4.15 -2.81 -28.62
C PRO A 214 -3.17 -3.80 -28.03
N ALA A 215 -2.64 -3.48 -26.85
CA ALA A 215 -1.68 -4.35 -26.20
C ALA A 215 -2.33 -5.72 -26.15
N GLY A 216 -1.76 -6.70 -26.85
CA GLY A 216 -2.27 -8.05 -26.80
C GLY A 216 -2.44 -8.48 -25.34
N PRO A 217 -3.28 -9.44 -25.02
CA PRO A 217 -3.57 -9.81 -23.64
C PRO A 217 -2.25 -10.06 -22.89
N LEU A 218 -2.10 -9.45 -21.71
CA LEU A 218 -0.93 -9.70 -20.85
C LEU A 218 -0.82 -11.19 -20.59
N ARG A 219 0.18 -11.84 -21.17
CA ARG A 219 0.41 -13.27 -20.96
C ARG A 219 0.89 -13.50 -19.54
N THR A 220 0.31 -14.49 -18.88
CA THR A 220 0.77 -14.96 -17.58
C THR A 220 2.01 -15.82 -17.81
N ASP A 221 3.16 -15.17 -17.88
CA ASP A 221 4.46 -15.84 -18.01
C ASP A 221 5.11 -16.07 -16.64
N ALA A 222 6.21 -16.83 -16.63
CA ALA A 222 6.93 -17.15 -15.40
C ALA A 222 7.46 -15.91 -14.68
N ARG A 223 7.73 -14.80 -15.40
CA ARG A 223 8.19 -13.53 -14.81
C ARG A 223 7.10 -12.86 -13.99
N LEU A 224 5.89 -12.78 -14.54
CA LEU A 224 4.75 -12.20 -13.83
C LEU A 224 4.36 -13.04 -12.61
N VAL A 225 4.37 -14.38 -12.75
CA VAL A 225 4.09 -15.29 -11.63
C VAL A 225 5.15 -15.13 -10.54
N ALA A 226 6.44 -15.10 -10.89
CA ALA A 226 7.52 -14.89 -9.94
C ALA A 226 7.42 -13.54 -9.22
N MET A 227 7.10 -12.47 -9.96
CA MET A 227 6.90 -11.14 -9.39
C MET A 227 5.70 -11.10 -8.44
N ALA A 228 4.56 -11.68 -8.82
CA ALA A 228 3.38 -11.74 -7.96
C ALA A 228 3.63 -12.59 -6.71
N ALA A 229 4.34 -13.72 -6.85
CA ALA A 229 4.71 -14.60 -5.74
C ALA A 229 5.67 -13.91 -4.77
N LEU A 230 6.74 -13.28 -5.25
CA LEU A 230 7.72 -12.63 -4.38
C LEU A 230 7.09 -11.50 -3.54
N PHE A 231 6.32 -10.62 -4.16
CA PHE A 231 5.66 -9.54 -3.42
C PHE A 231 4.51 -10.06 -2.55
N GLY A 232 3.73 -11.02 -3.06
CA GLY A 232 2.62 -11.61 -2.32
C GLY A 232 3.08 -12.33 -1.05
N ILE A 233 4.10 -13.18 -1.12
CA ILE A 233 4.68 -13.90 0.03
C ILE A 233 5.35 -12.91 1.00
N GLY A 234 6.13 -11.96 0.49
CA GLY A 234 6.77 -10.96 1.32
C GLY A 234 5.79 -10.07 2.06
N TRP A 235 4.73 -9.59 1.38
CA TRP A 235 3.68 -8.79 2.02
C TRP A 235 2.82 -9.60 2.98
N LEU A 236 2.54 -10.88 2.71
CA LEU A 236 1.88 -11.76 3.66
C LEU A 236 2.61 -11.75 5.00
N ALA A 237 3.91 -12.03 5.00
CA ALA A 237 4.73 -12.04 6.21
C ALA A 237 4.85 -10.64 6.84
N GLN A 238 5.01 -9.59 6.03
CA GLN A 238 5.09 -8.21 6.50
C GLN A 238 3.81 -7.78 7.22
N VAL A 239 2.65 -8.00 6.63
CA VAL A 239 1.36 -7.61 7.21
C VAL A 239 1.00 -8.49 8.40
N ALA A 240 1.33 -9.80 8.35
CA ALA A 240 1.19 -10.72 9.47
C ALA A 240 1.95 -10.22 10.69
N PHE A 241 3.23 -9.86 10.55
CA PHE A 241 4.03 -9.33 11.63
C PHE A 241 3.51 -7.96 12.12
N LEU A 242 3.30 -6.99 11.23
CA LEU A 242 2.86 -5.64 11.61
C LEU A 242 1.54 -5.64 12.37
N ALA A 243 0.57 -6.46 11.95
CA ALA A 243 -0.73 -6.54 12.61
C ALA A 243 -0.67 -7.24 13.97
N GLN A 244 0.29 -8.15 14.17
CA GLN A 244 0.46 -8.93 15.40
C GLN A 244 1.70 -8.53 16.19
N GLN A 245 2.32 -7.39 15.90
CA GLN A 245 3.59 -7.00 16.49
C GLN A 245 3.51 -6.91 18.03
N LEU A 246 2.49 -6.26 18.58
CA LEU A 246 2.29 -6.19 20.03
C LEU A 246 2.00 -7.56 20.67
N PRO A 247 1.01 -8.35 20.20
CA PRO A 247 0.78 -9.70 20.71
C PRO A 247 2.00 -10.61 20.67
N LEU A 248 2.86 -10.47 19.65
CA LEU A 248 4.07 -11.27 19.52
C LEU A 248 5.19 -10.82 20.48
N LEU A 249 5.33 -9.51 20.70
CA LEU A 249 6.48 -8.96 21.41
C LEU A 249 6.23 -8.72 22.92
N VAL A 250 4.99 -8.39 23.32
CA VAL A 250 4.65 -8.14 24.73
C VAL A 250 5.01 -9.32 25.65
N PRO A 251 4.70 -10.59 25.31
CA PRO A 251 5.09 -11.73 26.14
C PRO A 251 6.60 -11.90 26.26
N LYS A 252 7.38 -11.43 25.29
CA LYS A 252 8.84 -11.57 25.25
C LYS A 252 9.58 -10.48 26.02
N VAL A 253 9.14 -9.20 25.90
CA VAL A 253 9.91 -8.05 26.41
C VAL A 253 9.10 -7.07 27.25
N GLY A 254 7.83 -7.36 27.51
CA GLY A 254 6.92 -6.47 28.23
C GLY A 254 6.33 -5.35 27.36
N ALA A 255 5.26 -4.72 27.85
CA ALA A 255 4.47 -3.76 27.09
C ALA A 255 5.26 -2.50 26.69
N ALA A 256 6.09 -1.95 27.57
CA ALA A 256 6.87 -0.73 27.30
C ALA A 256 7.86 -0.93 26.15
N ALA A 257 8.65 -2.03 26.20
CA ALA A 257 9.62 -2.33 25.15
C ALA A 257 8.96 -2.73 23.83
N ALA A 258 7.84 -3.47 23.87
CA ALA A 258 7.07 -3.80 22.68
C ALA A 258 6.49 -2.53 22.00
N THR A 259 6.00 -1.56 22.78
CA THR A 259 5.54 -0.27 22.26
C THR A 259 6.68 0.53 21.62
N ALA A 260 7.86 0.54 22.27
CA ALA A 260 9.06 1.16 21.71
C ALA A 260 9.50 0.48 20.40
N ALA A 261 9.38 -0.84 20.30
CA ALA A 261 9.66 -1.59 19.07
C ALA A 261 8.68 -1.22 17.92
N VAL A 262 7.39 -1.05 18.20
CA VAL A 262 6.40 -0.56 17.21
C VAL A 262 6.77 0.86 16.73
N ALA A 263 7.11 1.75 17.66
CA ALA A 263 7.54 3.12 17.32
C ALA A 263 8.82 3.10 16.46
N ALA A 264 9.80 2.25 16.82
CA ALA A 264 11.04 2.07 16.06
C ALA A 264 10.76 1.54 14.63
N THR A 265 9.86 0.56 14.47
CA THR A 265 9.42 0.06 13.16
C THR A 265 8.89 1.20 12.29
N THR A 266 8.00 2.01 12.85
CA THR A 266 7.33 3.09 12.12
C THR A 266 8.30 4.21 11.74
N ALA A 267 9.13 4.65 12.69
CA ALA A 267 10.15 5.68 12.44
C ALA A 267 11.16 5.21 11.38
N ALA A 268 11.65 3.98 11.52
CA ALA A 268 12.59 3.40 10.55
C ALA A 268 11.96 3.22 9.16
N SER A 269 10.66 2.91 9.06
CA SER A 269 9.94 2.83 7.79
C SER A 269 9.92 4.16 7.04
N LEU A 270 9.72 5.27 7.77
CA LEU A 270 9.77 6.60 7.17
C LEU A 270 11.18 6.95 6.71
N LEU A 271 12.19 6.74 7.58
CA LEU A 271 13.59 7.04 7.25
C LEU A 271 14.09 6.19 6.07
N GLY A 272 13.85 4.88 6.10
CA GLY A 272 14.25 3.96 5.03
C GLY A 272 13.65 4.32 3.68
N ARG A 273 12.40 4.78 3.66
CA ARG A 273 11.74 5.27 2.45
C ARG A 273 12.41 6.54 1.90
N LEU A 274 12.75 7.50 2.77
CA LEU A 274 13.44 8.72 2.35
C LEU A 274 14.84 8.42 1.81
N VAL A 275 15.58 7.54 2.48
CA VAL A 275 16.91 7.09 2.01
C VAL A 275 16.78 6.40 0.65
N LEU A 276 15.87 5.44 0.50
CA LEU A 276 15.72 4.75 -0.78
C LEU A 276 15.27 5.72 -1.89
N ALA A 277 14.38 6.65 -1.60
CA ALA A 277 13.92 7.64 -2.58
C ALA A 277 15.06 8.40 -3.26
N SER A 278 16.15 8.68 -2.53
CA SER A 278 17.29 9.43 -3.06
C SER A 278 18.21 8.63 -3.99
N ILE A 279 18.19 7.28 -3.90
CA ILE A 279 19.15 6.41 -4.59
C ILE A 279 18.52 5.35 -5.49
N VAL A 280 17.21 5.06 -5.36
CA VAL A 280 16.54 3.91 -5.98
C VAL A 280 16.63 3.89 -7.51
N ASP A 281 16.61 5.05 -8.15
CA ASP A 281 16.68 5.14 -9.62
C ASP A 281 18.03 4.71 -10.20
N ARG A 282 19.08 4.70 -9.35
CA ARG A 282 20.45 4.29 -9.72
C ARG A 282 20.76 2.82 -9.39
N LEU A 283 19.90 2.18 -8.60
CA LEU A 283 20.15 0.82 -8.10
C LEU A 283 19.46 -0.23 -8.98
N ASP A 284 19.99 -1.45 -8.94
CA ASP A 284 19.32 -2.62 -9.50
C ASP A 284 18.09 -2.96 -8.65
N HIS A 285 16.90 -2.91 -9.28
CA HIS A 285 15.62 -3.11 -8.60
C HIS A 285 15.49 -4.50 -7.96
N ARG A 286 16.07 -5.55 -8.57
CA ARG A 286 16.05 -6.91 -8.01
C ARG A 286 16.90 -7.01 -6.74
N ARG A 287 18.13 -6.46 -6.78
CA ARG A 287 19.01 -6.43 -5.61
C ARG A 287 18.44 -5.61 -4.48
N VAL A 288 17.85 -4.44 -4.78
CA VAL A 288 17.19 -3.61 -3.77
C VAL A 288 16.00 -4.32 -3.15
N THR A 289 15.19 -5.00 -3.96
CA THR A 289 14.04 -5.76 -3.46
C THR A 289 14.51 -6.94 -2.59
N ALA A 290 15.50 -7.71 -3.05
CA ALA A 290 16.08 -8.79 -2.26
C ALA A 290 16.70 -8.30 -0.96
N ALA A 291 17.46 -7.21 -0.99
CA ALA A 291 18.03 -6.59 0.20
C ALA A 291 16.96 -6.09 1.18
N SER A 292 15.83 -5.54 0.66
CA SER A 292 14.72 -5.09 1.48
C SER A 292 14.05 -6.24 2.23
N PHE A 293 13.79 -7.37 1.56
CA PHE A 293 13.26 -8.57 2.21
C PHE A 293 14.27 -9.25 3.14
N ALA A 294 15.54 -9.31 2.73
CA ALA A 294 16.61 -9.83 3.57
C ALA A 294 16.77 -9.01 4.86
N LEU A 295 16.68 -7.69 4.78
CA LEU A 295 16.73 -6.80 5.95
C LEU A 295 15.57 -7.08 6.94
N GLN A 296 14.37 -7.35 6.43
CA GLN A 296 13.24 -7.80 7.25
C GLN A 296 13.54 -9.14 7.92
N ALA A 297 14.10 -10.10 7.17
CA ALA A 297 14.48 -11.39 7.73
C ALA A 297 15.57 -11.26 8.80
N VAL A 298 16.59 -10.43 8.60
CA VAL A 298 17.61 -10.12 9.60
C VAL A 298 16.99 -9.52 10.86
N GLY A 299 16.07 -8.55 10.70
CA GLY A 299 15.34 -7.96 11.83
C GLY A 299 14.56 -9.02 12.63
N MET A 300 13.86 -9.92 11.94
CA MET A 300 13.14 -11.04 12.59
C MET A 300 14.09 -12.02 13.26
N GLY A 301 15.20 -12.36 12.62
CA GLY A 301 16.25 -13.22 13.19
C GLY A 301 16.81 -12.64 14.49
N LEU A 302 17.05 -11.33 14.53
CA LEU A 302 17.54 -10.65 15.72
C LEU A 302 16.50 -10.67 16.84
N MET A 303 15.21 -10.47 16.53
CA MET A 303 14.12 -10.61 17.49
C MET A 303 13.96 -12.04 18.04
N LEU A 304 14.29 -13.04 17.23
CA LEU A 304 14.26 -14.46 17.63
C LEU A 304 15.45 -14.83 18.52
N ALA A 305 16.66 -14.46 18.10
CA ALA A 305 17.91 -14.89 18.72
C ALA A 305 18.24 -14.10 20.01
N GLY A 306 17.77 -12.88 20.13
CA GLY A 306 18.14 -12.00 21.24
C GLY A 306 17.16 -12.08 22.42
N ASP A 307 17.71 -12.06 23.62
CA ASP A 307 16.94 -11.92 24.85
C ASP A 307 16.93 -10.46 25.31
N GLY A 308 15.73 -9.98 25.68
CA GLY A 308 15.54 -8.64 26.22
C GLY A 308 15.15 -7.56 25.20
N PRO A 309 14.99 -6.30 25.65
CA PRO A 309 14.38 -5.22 24.87
C PRO A 309 15.22 -4.76 23.68
N LEU A 310 16.55 -4.68 23.83
CA LEU A 310 17.42 -4.07 22.81
C LEU A 310 17.41 -4.82 21.47
N PRO A 311 17.62 -6.15 21.41
CA PRO A 311 17.52 -6.91 20.17
C PRO A 311 16.15 -6.81 19.49
N VAL A 312 15.08 -6.75 20.29
CA VAL A 312 13.70 -6.63 19.78
C VAL A 312 13.47 -5.25 19.16
N ILE A 313 13.92 -4.17 19.81
CA ILE A 313 13.77 -2.80 19.29
C ILE A 313 14.63 -2.61 18.03
N VAL A 314 15.90 -3.06 18.05
CA VAL A 314 16.80 -2.96 16.88
C VAL A 314 16.30 -3.83 15.73
N GLY A 315 15.87 -5.07 16.01
CA GLY A 315 15.28 -5.96 15.01
C GLY A 315 14.02 -5.37 14.37
N SER A 316 13.17 -4.75 15.19
CA SER A 316 11.97 -4.03 14.73
C SER A 316 12.32 -2.82 13.85
N ALA A 317 13.36 -2.06 14.19
CA ALA A 317 13.84 -0.96 13.37
C ALA A 317 14.40 -1.44 12.03
N LEU A 318 15.21 -2.51 12.01
CA LEU A 318 15.73 -3.11 10.77
C LEU A 318 14.60 -3.62 9.88
N PHE A 319 13.62 -4.31 10.46
CA PHE A 319 12.42 -4.73 9.74
C PHE A 319 11.69 -3.51 9.16
N GLY A 320 11.46 -2.49 9.99
CA GLY A 320 10.76 -1.26 9.62
C GLY A 320 11.42 -0.53 8.46
N ALA A 321 12.76 -0.44 8.43
CA ALA A 321 13.51 0.34 7.45
C ALA A 321 13.21 -0.01 5.98
N SER A 322 12.70 -1.21 5.70
CA SER A 322 12.32 -1.63 4.35
C SER A 322 10.82 -1.72 4.08
N VAL A 323 9.97 -1.63 5.12
CA VAL A 323 8.50 -1.74 4.97
C VAL A 323 7.96 -0.76 3.95
N GLY A 324 8.36 0.50 4.05
CA GLY A 324 7.91 1.55 3.14
C GLY A 324 8.37 1.33 1.69
N ASN A 325 9.55 0.78 1.50
CA ASN A 325 10.17 0.59 0.20
C ASN A 325 9.44 -0.45 -0.65
N LEU A 326 8.96 -1.53 -0.02
CA LEU A 326 8.29 -2.64 -0.70
C LEU A 326 6.95 -2.27 -1.33
N ILE A 327 6.37 -1.12 -0.97
CA ILE A 327 5.17 -0.59 -1.64
C ILE A 327 5.53 0.02 -3.01
N THR A 328 6.73 0.59 -3.16
CA THR A 328 7.16 1.28 -4.40
C THR A 328 7.82 0.33 -5.40
N LEU A 329 8.52 -0.69 -4.90
CA LEU A 329 9.34 -1.57 -5.72
C LEU A 329 8.59 -2.34 -6.81
N PRO A 330 7.31 -2.78 -6.65
CA PRO A 330 6.57 -3.41 -7.74
C PRO A 330 6.46 -2.54 -8.99
N ALA A 331 6.31 -1.23 -8.81
CA ALA A 331 6.23 -0.28 -9.91
C ALA A 331 7.55 -0.21 -10.72
N LEU A 332 8.68 -0.24 -10.00
CA LEU A 332 10.01 -0.22 -10.62
C LEU A 332 10.33 -1.54 -11.34
N PHE A 333 9.90 -2.68 -10.77
CA PHE A 333 9.97 -3.98 -11.42
C PHE A 333 9.17 -4.00 -12.72
N ALA A 334 7.90 -3.59 -12.67
CA ALA A 334 7.03 -3.56 -13.83
C ALA A 334 7.60 -2.67 -14.94
N GLN A 335 8.16 -1.52 -14.58
CA GLN A 335 8.77 -0.58 -15.54
C GLN A 335 9.98 -1.16 -16.26
N ARG A 336 10.80 -1.96 -15.59
CA ARG A 336 12.07 -2.46 -16.13
C ARG A 336 11.96 -3.83 -16.81
N GLU A 337 10.95 -4.62 -16.46
CA GLU A 337 10.86 -6.02 -16.92
C GLU A 337 9.70 -6.29 -17.87
N PHE A 338 8.76 -5.35 -17.98
CA PHE A 338 7.61 -5.49 -18.85
C PHE A 338 7.50 -4.32 -19.82
N ALA A 339 6.91 -4.58 -20.99
CA ALA A 339 6.70 -3.55 -21.99
C ALA A 339 5.77 -2.44 -21.44
N PRO A 340 5.99 -1.16 -21.80
CA PRO A 340 5.25 -0.02 -21.25
C PRO A 340 3.73 -0.15 -21.33
N GLN A 341 3.21 -0.75 -22.40
CA GLN A 341 1.78 -0.99 -22.60
C GLN A 341 1.18 -1.96 -21.56
N HIS A 342 1.98 -2.83 -20.94
CA HIS A 342 1.53 -3.78 -19.94
C HIS A 342 1.70 -3.28 -18.50
N TYR A 343 2.33 -2.11 -18.30
CA TYR A 343 2.68 -1.58 -16.97
C TYR A 343 1.50 -1.58 -15.99
N ALA A 344 0.38 -0.98 -16.38
CA ALA A 344 -0.80 -0.89 -15.52
C ALA A 344 -1.36 -2.28 -15.16
N ALA A 345 -1.50 -3.17 -16.16
CA ALA A 345 -2.03 -4.51 -15.94
C ALA A 345 -1.12 -5.38 -15.07
N VAL A 346 0.21 -5.24 -15.18
CA VAL A 346 1.18 -5.91 -14.31
C VAL A 346 1.01 -5.44 -12.87
N ILE A 347 0.96 -4.12 -12.66
CA ILE A 347 0.78 -3.54 -11.32
C ILE A 347 -0.53 -4.03 -10.69
N THR A 348 -1.64 -3.95 -11.43
CA THR A 348 -2.95 -4.41 -10.94
C THR A 348 -2.91 -5.89 -10.51
N ARG A 349 -2.30 -6.77 -11.34
CA ARG A 349 -2.19 -8.20 -11.00
C ARG A 349 -1.33 -8.46 -9.77
N VAL A 350 -0.17 -7.82 -9.67
CA VAL A 350 0.74 -8.00 -8.52
C VAL A 350 0.09 -7.52 -7.23
N TRP A 351 -0.56 -6.36 -7.26
CA TRP A 351 -1.28 -5.84 -6.10
C TRP A 351 -2.49 -6.70 -5.73
N SER A 352 -3.26 -7.18 -6.72
CA SER A 352 -4.42 -8.05 -6.48
C SER A 352 -4.00 -9.36 -5.80
N VAL A 353 -3.01 -10.07 -6.36
CA VAL A 353 -2.49 -11.30 -5.76
C VAL A 353 -1.90 -11.04 -4.38
N GLY A 354 -1.11 -9.98 -4.24
CA GLY A 354 -0.55 -9.57 -2.96
C GLY A 354 -1.63 -9.31 -1.91
N GLN A 355 -2.70 -8.59 -2.30
CA GLN A 355 -3.80 -8.24 -1.41
C GLN A 355 -4.60 -9.46 -0.93
N VAL A 356 -4.82 -10.43 -1.79
CA VAL A 356 -5.41 -11.73 -1.39
C VAL A 356 -4.53 -12.42 -0.35
N LEU A 357 -3.22 -12.50 -0.61
CA LEU A 357 -2.31 -13.21 0.29
C LEU A 357 -2.20 -12.48 1.64
N TYR A 358 -1.94 -11.18 1.66
CA TYR A 358 -1.75 -10.48 2.94
C TYR A 358 -3.06 -10.30 3.74
N ALA A 359 -4.23 -10.43 3.11
CA ALA A 359 -5.51 -10.44 3.84
C ALA A 359 -5.57 -11.54 4.90
N PHE A 360 -4.90 -12.67 4.67
CA PHE A 360 -4.82 -13.79 5.61
C PHE A 360 -3.63 -13.71 6.58
N GLY A 361 -2.72 -12.75 6.39
CA GLY A 361 -1.52 -12.62 7.20
C GLY A 361 -1.78 -12.56 8.72
N PRO A 362 -2.60 -11.60 9.19
CA PRO A 362 -2.90 -11.46 10.61
C PRO A 362 -3.56 -12.71 11.20
N LEU A 363 -4.47 -13.34 10.46
CA LEU A 363 -5.13 -14.58 10.86
C LEU A 363 -4.13 -15.73 11.00
N ALA A 364 -3.28 -15.93 9.99
CA ALA A 364 -2.26 -16.97 10.01
C ALA A 364 -1.31 -16.81 11.19
N ALA A 365 -0.79 -15.59 11.43
CA ALA A 365 0.09 -15.32 12.56
C ALA A 365 -0.61 -15.52 13.91
N GLY A 366 -1.88 -15.11 14.04
CA GLY A 366 -2.68 -15.31 15.24
C GLY A 366 -2.93 -16.78 15.54
N LEU A 367 -3.28 -17.58 14.53
CA LEU A 367 -3.47 -19.03 14.66
C LEU A 367 -2.17 -19.74 15.06
N LEU A 368 -1.05 -19.39 14.44
CA LEU A 368 0.26 -19.93 14.79
C LEU A 368 0.65 -19.57 16.24
N LEU A 369 0.40 -18.33 16.67
CA LEU A 369 0.64 -17.88 18.03
C LEU A 369 -0.19 -18.68 19.05
N THR A 370 -1.49 -18.84 18.77
CA THR A 370 -2.41 -19.58 19.64
C THR A 370 -2.06 -21.07 19.69
N ALA A 371 -1.73 -21.68 18.56
CA ALA A 371 -1.41 -23.10 18.48
C ALA A 371 -0.06 -23.45 19.15
N SER A 372 0.94 -22.56 19.06
CA SER A 372 2.27 -22.79 19.62
C SER A 372 2.45 -22.26 21.04
N GLY A 373 1.57 -21.37 21.49
CA GLY A 373 1.73 -20.65 22.77
C GLY A 373 2.96 -19.73 22.83
N SER A 374 3.64 -19.50 21.69
CA SER A 374 4.92 -18.77 21.62
C SER A 374 5.00 -17.91 20.36
N ALA A 375 5.64 -16.75 20.48
CA ALA A 375 5.95 -15.88 19.35
C ALA A 375 6.99 -16.49 18.36
N THR A 376 7.72 -17.53 18.79
CA THR A 376 8.81 -18.13 18.02
C THR A 376 8.34 -18.68 16.67
N LEU A 377 7.27 -19.49 16.66
CA LEU A 377 6.77 -20.11 15.42
C LEU A 377 6.25 -19.08 14.40
N PRO A 378 5.39 -18.11 14.76
CA PRO A 378 4.98 -17.06 13.84
C PRO A 378 6.17 -16.26 13.27
N LEU A 379 7.14 -15.90 14.10
CA LEU A 379 8.32 -15.16 13.65
C LEU A 379 9.20 -15.98 12.71
N LEU A 380 9.40 -17.29 12.97
CA LEU A 380 10.14 -18.21 12.08
C LEU A 380 9.44 -18.34 10.71
N VAL A 381 8.13 -18.51 10.69
CA VAL A 381 7.36 -18.59 9.44
C VAL A 381 7.47 -17.27 8.65
N CYS A 382 7.33 -16.13 9.31
CA CYS A 382 7.50 -14.84 8.67
C CYS A 382 8.93 -14.66 8.13
N LEU A 383 9.96 -15.04 8.91
CA LEU A 383 11.37 -15.02 8.49
C LEU A 383 11.59 -15.88 7.24
N ALA A 384 11.08 -17.11 7.24
CA ALA A 384 11.19 -18.01 6.09
C ALA A 384 10.53 -17.43 4.84
N CYS A 385 9.33 -16.84 4.97
CA CYS A 385 8.65 -16.15 3.88
C CYS A 385 9.47 -14.96 3.35
N GLN A 386 10.12 -14.17 4.22
CA GLN A 386 10.97 -13.05 3.81
C GLN A 386 12.22 -13.52 3.06
N LEU A 387 12.87 -14.59 3.53
CA LEU A 387 14.00 -15.19 2.83
C LEU A 387 13.60 -15.76 1.46
N LEU A 388 12.44 -16.42 1.39
CA LEU A 388 11.89 -16.91 0.12
C LEU A 388 11.61 -15.78 -0.85
N ALA A 389 11.00 -14.69 -0.38
CA ALA A 389 10.75 -13.50 -1.19
C ALA A 389 12.06 -12.86 -1.68
N ALA A 390 13.09 -12.78 -0.82
CA ALA A 390 14.41 -12.29 -1.21
C ALA A 390 15.06 -13.18 -2.29
N ALA A 391 14.97 -14.48 -2.16
CA ALA A 391 15.50 -15.45 -3.15
C ALA A 391 14.74 -15.32 -4.50
N LEU A 392 13.41 -15.22 -4.46
CA LEU A 392 12.59 -15.01 -5.65
C LEU A 392 12.89 -13.68 -6.35
N ALA A 393 13.24 -12.62 -5.61
CA ALA A 393 13.65 -11.35 -6.20
C ALA A 393 14.93 -11.46 -7.04
N LEU A 394 15.86 -12.33 -6.66
CA LEU A 394 17.10 -12.59 -7.40
C LEU A 394 16.91 -13.60 -8.54
N TRP A 395 15.89 -14.44 -8.46
CA TRP A 395 15.62 -15.44 -9.48
C TRP A 395 15.14 -14.80 -10.78
N ARG A 396 15.78 -15.15 -11.90
CA ARG A 396 15.46 -14.65 -13.25
C ARG A 396 14.87 -15.77 -14.10
N PRO A 397 13.55 -15.99 -14.11
CA PRO A 397 12.94 -16.96 -14.99
C PRO A 397 13.14 -16.54 -16.45
N GLY A 398 13.83 -17.38 -17.25
CA GLY A 398 14.01 -17.16 -18.68
C GLY A 398 15.40 -16.66 -19.13
N GLY A 399 16.41 -16.67 -18.28
CA GLY A 399 17.84 -16.66 -18.57
C GLY A 399 18.34 -15.93 -19.81
N LYS A 400 18.01 -14.63 -20.00
CA LYS A 400 18.81 -13.71 -20.83
C LYS A 400 18.93 -12.40 -20.06
N ALA A 401 20.19 -12.07 -19.70
CA ALA A 401 20.53 -10.70 -19.36
C ALA A 401 20.29 -9.85 -20.62
N LEU A 402 19.52 -8.78 -20.48
CA LEU A 402 19.56 -7.64 -21.39
C LEU A 402 20.73 -6.77 -21.03
#